data_d91fed67c4af7d57d1a1bd60e2292cb1
#
_entry.id   d91fed67c4af7d57d1a1bd60e2292cb1
#
_cell.length_a   1.000
_cell.length_b   1.000
_cell.length_c   1.000
_cell.angle_alpha   90.00
_cell.angle_beta   90.00
_cell.angle_gamma   90.00
#
_symmetry.space_group_name_H-M   'P 1'
#
loop_
_entity.id
_entity.type
_entity.pdbx_description
1 polymer ?
#
loop_
_entity_poly.entity_id
_entity_poly.type
_entity_poly.pdbx_seq_one_letter_code
_entity_poly.pdbx_strand_id
1 'polypeptide(L)'
;QSFTAAATAAGLIKAGQTFDVYANEDNFLLGAFIFEDVGVTAYKGAAPLISNKTYLGAAAGILAVEAYHAANIRTVLFNRGLGAATDAISNARDSLDGPSDDDQGVILGGKANIVPTDSNGLAFGRTPGQVLNIVYLTPKVANCGGFYPHGVNGQLHTSA
;
A
#
# COMPACT_ATOMS: atom_id res chain seq x y z
N GLN A 1 15.19 8.07 -3.02
CA GLN A 1 14.89 7.89 -4.46
C GLN A 1 13.54 7.22 -4.69
N SER A 2 13.23 6.11 -4.01
CA SER A 2 12.00 5.32 -4.24
C SER A 2 10.72 6.10 -3.89
N PHE A 3 10.70 6.84 -2.79
CA PHE A 3 9.57 7.73 -2.46
C PHE A 3 9.36 8.83 -3.51
N THR A 4 10.44 9.39 -4.05
CA THR A 4 10.35 10.37 -5.14
C THR A 4 9.75 9.73 -6.40
N ALA A 5 10.15 8.51 -6.76
CA ALA A 5 9.60 7.79 -7.90
C ALA A 5 8.10 7.48 -7.70
N ALA A 6 7.72 6.99 -6.51
CA ALA A 6 6.33 6.73 -6.16
C ALA A 6 5.46 8.00 -6.18
N ALA A 7 5.94 9.10 -5.58
CA ALA A 7 5.22 10.38 -5.57
C ALA A 7 5.09 10.99 -6.96
N THR A 8 6.09 10.82 -7.84
CA THR A 8 6.01 11.24 -9.24
C THR A 8 4.99 10.39 -10.01
N ALA A 9 4.99 9.07 -9.82
CA ALA A 9 4.03 8.17 -10.45
C ALA A 9 2.58 8.47 -10.01
N ALA A 10 2.39 8.80 -8.74
CA ALA A 10 1.10 9.24 -8.21
C ALA A 10 0.72 10.69 -8.62
N GLY A 11 1.59 11.44 -9.28
CA GLY A 11 1.31 12.83 -9.67
C GLY A 11 1.31 13.83 -8.49
N LEU A 12 1.85 13.46 -7.33
CA LEU A 12 1.96 14.36 -6.17
C LEU A 12 3.04 15.42 -6.37
N ILE A 13 4.06 15.10 -7.15
CA ILE A 13 5.13 16.00 -7.53
C ILE A 13 5.38 15.91 -9.04
N LYS A 14 5.97 16.96 -9.62
CA LYS A 14 6.36 16.98 -11.04
C LYS A 14 7.69 16.25 -11.24
N ALA A 15 7.93 15.79 -12.46
CA ALA A 15 9.22 15.24 -12.86
C ALA A 15 10.36 16.22 -12.54
N GLY A 16 11.45 15.70 -11.97
CA GLY A 16 12.62 16.49 -11.54
C GLY A 16 12.51 17.09 -10.14
N GLN A 17 11.36 17.01 -9.47
CA GLN A 17 11.24 17.36 -8.06
C GLN A 17 11.58 16.17 -7.16
N THR A 18 11.96 16.46 -5.91
CA THR A 18 12.22 15.42 -4.88
C THR A 18 11.09 15.41 -3.87
N PHE A 19 10.61 14.22 -3.54
CA PHE A 19 9.70 14.01 -2.43
C PHE A 19 10.48 13.50 -1.22
N ASP A 20 10.65 14.37 -0.22
CA ASP A 20 11.29 14.02 1.04
C ASP A 20 10.21 13.69 2.08
N VAL A 21 10.12 12.42 2.47
CA VAL A 21 9.15 11.94 3.48
C VAL A 21 9.42 12.49 4.88
N TYR A 22 10.58 13.06 5.11
CA TYR A 22 10.96 13.65 6.40
C TYR A 22 10.89 15.18 6.42
N ALA A 23 10.48 15.81 5.31
CA ALA A 23 10.42 17.27 5.23
C ALA A 23 9.35 17.87 6.16
N ASN A 24 8.24 17.15 6.35
CA ASN A 24 7.13 17.53 7.22
C ASN A 24 6.27 16.31 7.54
N GLU A 25 5.33 16.48 8.48
CA GLU A 25 4.46 15.40 8.94
C GLU A 25 3.50 14.90 7.85
N ASP A 26 2.98 15.77 6.98
CA ASP A 26 2.10 15.36 5.88
C ASP A 26 2.81 14.44 4.89
N ASN A 27 4.04 14.77 4.52
CA ASN A 27 4.87 13.91 3.66
C ASN A 27 5.16 12.57 4.33
N PHE A 28 5.43 12.56 5.64
CA PHE A 28 5.66 11.34 6.40
C PHE A 28 4.41 10.45 6.39
N LEU A 29 3.26 11.02 6.69
CA LEU A 29 1.97 10.30 6.72
C LEU A 29 1.58 9.77 5.35
N LEU A 30 1.79 10.54 4.27
CA LEU A 30 1.56 10.06 2.90
C LEU A 30 2.52 8.92 2.54
N GLY A 31 3.77 8.99 2.98
CA GLY A 31 4.74 7.89 2.82
C GLY A 31 4.33 6.63 3.58
N ALA A 32 3.84 6.77 4.82
CA ALA A 32 3.34 5.67 5.63
C ALA A 32 2.05 5.06 5.04
N PHE A 33 1.14 5.89 4.51
CA PHE A 33 -0.08 5.45 3.84
C PHE A 33 0.20 4.50 2.66
N ILE A 34 1.34 4.68 1.94
CA ILE A 34 1.72 3.76 0.86
C ILE A 34 1.86 2.33 1.39
N PHE A 35 2.45 2.13 2.58
CA PHE A 35 2.83 0.81 3.08
C PHE A 35 1.79 0.17 3.98
N GLU A 36 1.15 0.91 4.87
CA GLU A 36 0.22 0.34 5.84
C GLU A 36 -1.02 -0.27 5.17
N ASP A 37 -1.62 0.42 4.19
CA ASP A 37 -2.74 -0.15 3.42
C ASP A 37 -2.31 -1.40 2.64
N VAL A 38 -1.12 -1.38 2.04
CA VAL A 38 -0.57 -2.57 1.34
C VAL A 38 -0.27 -3.69 2.32
N GLY A 39 0.25 -3.39 3.52
CA GLY A 39 0.51 -4.36 4.57
C GLY A 39 -0.74 -5.12 4.98
N VAL A 40 -1.86 -4.43 5.20
CA VAL A 40 -3.17 -5.05 5.47
C VAL A 40 -3.53 -6.04 4.36
N THR A 41 -3.49 -5.61 3.11
CA THR A 41 -3.88 -6.46 1.97
C THR A 41 -2.91 -7.62 1.77
N ALA A 42 -1.62 -7.42 2.04
CA ALA A 42 -0.58 -8.43 1.94
C ALA A 42 -0.77 -9.55 2.96
N TYR A 43 -0.93 -9.21 4.24
CA TYR A 43 -1.17 -10.21 5.29
C TYR A 43 -2.50 -10.92 5.11
N LYS A 44 -3.55 -10.22 4.71
CA LYS A 44 -4.85 -10.85 4.42
C LYS A 44 -4.74 -11.83 3.25
N GLY A 45 -4.09 -11.46 2.16
CA GLY A 45 -3.92 -12.32 0.98
C GLY A 45 -2.97 -13.49 1.22
N ALA A 46 -1.95 -13.33 2.09
CA ALA A 46 -1.02 -14.39 2.46
C ALA A 46 -1.61 -15.41 3.46
N ALA A 47 -2.62 -15.04 4.24
CA ALA A 47 -3.16 -15.88 5.30
C ALA A 47 -3.56 -17.30 4.84
N PRO A 48 -4.26 -17.50 3.69
CA PRO A 48 -4.59 -18.83 3.19
C PRO A 48 -3.38 -19.68 2.78
N LEU A 49 -2.22 -19.04 2.53
CA LEU A 49 -1.00 -19.70 2.09
C LEU A 49 -0.17 -20.24 3.26
N ILE A 50 -0.47 -19.82 4.50
CA ILE A 50 0.29 -20.18 5.69
C ILE A 50 -0.28 -21.44 6.32
N SER A 51 0.37 -22.58 6.12
CA SER A 51 -0.03 -23.88 6.68
C SER A 51 0.32 -24.02 8.17
N ASN A 52 1.41 -23.42 8.62
CA ASN A 52 1.85 -23.46 10.02
C ASN A 52 0.98 -22.54 10.88
N LYS A 53 0.25 -23.12 11.82
CA LYS A 53 -0.70 -22.39 12.68
C LYS A 53 -0.05 -21.37 13.63
N THR A 54 1.17 -21.61 14.06
CA THR A 54 1.93 -20.65 14.88
C THR A 54 2.28 -19.42 14.05
N TYR A 55 2.76 -19.59 12.83
CA TYR A 55 3.05 -18.47 11.92
C TYR A 55 1.77 -17.78 11.46
N LEU A 56 0.68 -18.52 11.22
CA LEU A 56 -0.60 -17.92 10.89
C LEU A 56 -1.12 -17.05 12.05
N GLY A 57 -0.98 -17.52 13.30
CA GLY A 57 -1.34 -16.72 14.48
C GLY A 57 -0.53 -15.43 14.58
N ALA A 58 0.79 -15.48 14.32
CA ALA A 58 1.63 -14.30 14.29
C ALA A 58 1.23 -13.35 13.14
N ALA A 59 1.01 -13.87 11.94
CA ALA A 59 0.59 -13.08 10.78
C ALA A 59 -0.77 -12.40 11.00
N ALA A 60 -1.73 -13.08 11.65
CA ALA A 60 -3.01 -12.50 12.02
C ALA A 60 -2.86 -11.34 13.02
N GLY A 61 -1.93 -11.46 13.99
CA GLY A 61 -1.59 -10.39 14.91
C GLY A 61 -0.99 -9.18 14.20
N ILE A 62 -0.06 -9.40 13.26
CA ILE A 62 0.53 -8.32 12.47
C ILE A 62 -0.53 -7.66 11.58
N LEU A 63 -1.38 -8.44 10.91
CA LEU A 63 -2.51 -7.91 10.13
C LEU A 63 -3.36 -6.94 10.95
N ALA A 64 -3.69 -7.30 12.20
CA ALA A 64 -4.47 -6.44 13.07
C ALA A 64 -3.75 -5.12 13.39
N VAL A 65 -2.44 -5.17 13.64
CA VAL A 65 -1.62 -3.97 13.91
C VAL A 65 -1.53 -3.08 12.67
N GLU A 66 -1.26 -3.65 11.49
CA GLU A 66 -1.26 -2.92 10.20
C GLU A 66 -2.61 -2.22 9.97
N ALA A 67 -3.74 -2.89 10.26
CA ALA A 67 -5.06 -2.31 10.12
C ALA A 67 -5.29 -1.13 11.10
N TYR A 68 -4.79 -1.22 12.34
CA TYR A 68 -4.86 -0.12 13.30
C TYR A 68 -4.00 1.07 12.85
N HIS A 69 -2.79 0.82 12.36
CA HIS A 69 -1.92 1.86 11.82
C HIS A 69 -2.58 2.53 10.60
N ALA A 70 -3.03 1.74 9.63
CA ALA A 70 -3.71 2.24 8.44
C ALA A 70 -4.90 3.13 8.80
N ALA A 71 -5.82 2.67 9.67
CA ALA A 71 -6.99 3.43 10.07
C ALA A 71 -6.61 4.74 10.78
N ASN A 72 -5.58 4.73 11.64
CA ASN A 72 -5.09 5.93 12.31
C ASN A 72 -4.53 6.94 11.32
N ILE A 73 -3.64 6.51 10.42
CA ILE A 73 -3.04 7.36 9.38
C ILE A 73 -4.14 7.92 8.46
N ARG A 74 -5.07 7.09 8.01
CA ARG A 74 -6.21 7.50 7.17
C ARG A 74 -7.06 8.56 7.87
N THR A 75 -7.32 8.40 9.17
CA THR A 75 -8.06 9.39 9.98
C THR A 75 -7.35 10.73 10.01
N VAL A 76 -6.04 10.73 10.24
CA VAL A 76 -5.26 11.98 10.29
C VAL A 76 -5.22 12.65 8.91
N LEU A 77 -4.97 11.89 7.83
CA LEU A 77 -4.94 12.41 6.47
C LEU A 77 -6.31 12.98 6.04
N PHE A 78 -7.41 12.31 6.41
CA PHE A 78 -8.76 12.81 6.19
C PHE A 78 -8.99 14.17 6.89
N ASN A 79 -8.66 14.25 8.18
CA ASN A 79 -8.83 15.46 8.98
C ASN A 79 -7.95 16.63 8.51
N ARG A 80 -6.83 16.34 7.85
CA ARG A 80 -5.94 17.33 7.23
C ARG A 80 -6.36 17.76 5.82
N GLY A 81 -7.44 17.17 5.28
CA GLY A 81 -7.93 17.49 3.93
C GLY A 81 -7.06 16.93 2.80
N LEU A 82 -6.28 15.90 3.07
CA LEU A 82 -5.34 15.29 2.11
C LEU A 82 -5.97 14.18 1.26
N GLY A 83 -7.32 14.18 1.13
CA GLY A 83 -8.07 13.17 0.37
C GLY A 83 -7.58 13.01 -1.06
N ALA A 84 -7.40 14.10 -1.80
CA ALA A 84 -6.94 14.05 -3.18
C ALA A 84 -5.54 13.40 -3.32
N ALA A 85 -4.64 13.62 -2.35
CA ALA A 85 -3.32 12.98 -2.35
C ALA A 85 -3.43 11.46 -2.07
N THR A 86 -4.33 11.05 -1.18
CA THR A 86 -4.57 9.62 -0.92
C THR A 86 -5.22 8.91 -2.09
N ASP A 87 -6.15 9.56 -2.81
CA ASP A 87 -6.74 9.03 -4.04
C ASP A 87 -5.67 8.84 -5.13
N ALA A 88 -4.77 9.82 -5.27
CA ALA A 88 -3.67 9.75 -6.23
C ALA A 88 -2.70 8.58 -5.91
N ILE A 89 -2.38 8.35 -4.63
CA ILE A 89 -1.55 7.22 -4.19
C ILE A 89 -2.28 5.89 -4.43
N SER A 90 -3.55 5.80 -4.07
CA SER A 90 -4.39 4.62 -4.28
C SER A 90 -4.43 4.23 -5.76
N ASN A 91 -4.78 5.17 -6.63
CA ASN A 91 -4.80 4.95 -8.08
C ASN A 91 -3.42 4.55 -8.65
N ALA A 92 -2.33 5.10 -8.10
CA ALA A 92 -0.98 4.71 -8.51
C ALA A 92 -0.67 3.26 -8.12
N ARG A 93 -1.09 2.79 -6.93
CA ARG A 93 -0.95 1.38 -6.52
C ARG A 93 -1.76 0.45 -7.41
N ASP A 94 -3.03 0.77 -7.67
CA ASP A 94 -3.90 0.01 -8.57
C ASP A 94 -3.34 -0.10 -10.01
N SER A 95 -2.64 0.92 -10.47
CA SER A 95 -1.98 0.88 -11.79
C SER A 95 -0.82 -0.13 -11.88
N LEU A 96 -0.32 -0.61 -10.75
CA LEU A 96 0.83 -1.52 -10.65
C LEU A 96 0.42 -2.98 -10.45
N ASP A 97 -0.70 -3.26 -9.76
CA ASP A 97 -1.02 -4.60 -9.26
C ASP A 97 -2.10 -5.34 -10.06
N GLY A 98 -2.51 -4.81 -11.20
CA GLY A 98 -3.44 -5.47 -12.12
C GLY A 98 -4.80 -4.79 -12.24
N PRO A 99 -5.83 -5.52 -12.73
CA PRO A 99 -7.12 -4.92 -13.05
C PRO A 99 -8.10 -4.85 -11.86
N SER A 100 -7.76 -5.41 -10.72
CA SER A 100 -8.60 -5.37 -9.51
C SER A 100 -8.46 -4.02 -8.82
N ASP A 101 -9.58 -3.51 -8.27
CA ASP A 101 -9.60 -2.30 -7.41
C ASP A 101 -9.49 -2.77 -5.95
N ASP A 102 -8.26 -3.04 -5.51
CA ASP A 102 -7.94 -3.53 -4.16
C ASP A 102 -7.51 -2.38 -3.22
N ASP A 103 -7.79 -1.14 -3.60
CA ASP A 103 -7.30 0.04 -2.92
C ASP A 103 -8.27 1.22 -3.03
N GLN A 104 -8.31 2.05 -2.00
CA GLN A 104 -9.21 3.19 -1.96
C GLN A 104 -8.58 4.34 -1.18
N GLY A 105 -8.80 5.59 -1.60
CA GLY A 105 -8.43 6.77 -0.85
C GLY A 105 -9.23 6.94 0.45
N VAL A 106 -8.93 7.98 1.20
CA VAL A 106 -9.61 8.27 2.48
C VAL A 106 -10.98 8.94 2.29
N ILE A 107 -11.37 9.22 1.07
CA ILE A 107 -12.69 9.73 0.70
C ILE A 107 -13.30 8.80 -0.34
N LEU A 108 -14.52 8.33 -0.08
CA LEU A 108 -15.29 7.54 -1.04
C LEU A 108 -16.71 8.11 -1.12
N GLY A 109 -17.15 8.48 -2.33
CA GLY A 109 -18.48 9.04 -2.53
C GLY A 109 -18.73 10.32 -1.70
N GLY A 110 -17.71 11.13 -1.45
CA GLY A 110 -17.77 12.35 -0.65
C GLY A 110 -17.85 12.15 0.86
N LYS A 111 -17.64 10.92 1.33
CA LYS A 111 -17.65 10.56 2.77
C LYS A 111 -16.28 10.02 3.21
N ALA A 112 -16.00 10.09 4.52
CA ALA A 112 -14.83 9.48 5.09
C ALA A 112 -14.82 7.96 4.84
N ASN A 113 -13.72 7.44 4.31
CA ASN A 113 -13.45 6.04 4.06
C ASN A 113 -12.21 5.62 4.87
N ILE A 114 -12.41 5.42 6.17
CA ILE A 114 -11.33 5.15 7.11
C ILE A 114 -10.97 3.66 7.16
N VAL A 115 -11.96 2.80 6.96
CA VAL A 115 -11.80 1.34 6.97
C VAL A 115 -12.28 0.82 5.61
N PRO A 116 -11.40 0.80 4.58
CA PRO A 116 -11.77 0.33 3.25
C PRO A 116 -12.06 -1.17 3.27
N THR A 117 -13.19 -1.57 2.67
CA THR A 117 -13.64 -2.97 2.60
C THR A 117 -14.26 -3.26 1.25
N ASP A 118 -14.30 -4.55 0.91
CA ASP A 118 -15.10 -5.06 -0.20
C ASP A 118 -16.62 -4.98 0.11
N SER A 119 -17.45 -5.43 -0.82
CA SER A 119 -18.92 -5.45 -0.66
C SER A 119 -19.44 -6.37 0.46
N ASN A 120 -18.59 -7.24 1.01
CA ASN A 120 -18.91 -8.12 2.13
C ASN A 120 -18.45 -7.56 3.47
N GLY A 121 -17.85 -6.36 3.49
CA GLY A 121 -17.28 -5.76 4.69
C GLY A 121 -15.94 -6.37 5.10
N LEU A 122 -15.22 -7.00 4.18
CA LEU A 122 -13.91 -7.60 4.41
C LEU A 122 -12.80 -6.71 3.83
N ALA A 123 -11.67 -6.63 4.52
CA ALA A 123 -10.49 -5.97 3.99
C ALA A 123 -10.06 -6.61 2.65
N PHE A 124 -9.58 -5.80 1.72
CA PHE A 124 -9.03 -6.28 0.44
C PHE A 124 -7.82 -7.19 0.67
N GLY A 125 -7.46 -7.99 -0.31
CA GLY A 125 -6.33 -8.91 -0.20
C GLY A 125 -5.57 -9.04 -1.50
N ARG A 126 -4.25 -8.91 -1.44
CA ARG A 126 -3.34 -9.02 -2.57
C ARG A 126 -2.57 -10.32 -2.56
N THR A 127 -2.32 -10.86 -3.73
CA THR A 127 -1.36 -11.96 -3.90
C THR A 127 0.07 -11.45 -3.63
N PRO A 128 1.04 -12.33 -3.26
CA PRO A 128 2.43 -11.92 -3.12
C PRO A 128 3.00 -11.21 -4.36
N GLY A 129 2.62 -11.65 -5.57
CA GLY A 129 3.06 -11.02 -6.81
C GLY A 129 2.58 -9.58 -6.96
N GLN A 130 1.31 -9.31 -6.64
CA GLN A 130 0.74 -7.96 -6.64
C GLN A 130 1.43 -7.03 -5.62
N VAL A 131 1.70 -7.55 -4.41
CA VAL A 131 2.46 -6.78 -3.40
C VAL A 131 3.85 -6.42 -3.94
N LEU A 132 4.52 -7.37 -4.60
CA LEU A 132 5.84 -7.13 -5.20
C LEU A 132 5.79 -6.13 -6.33
N ASN A 133 4.73 -6.09 -7.15
CA ASN A 133 4.56 -5.05 -8.17
C ASN A 133 4.55 -3.65 -7.54
N ILE A 134 3.83 -3.47 -6.45
CA ILE A 134 3.76 -2.18 -5.75
C ILE A 134 5.13 -1.79 -5.18
N VAL A 135 5.79 -2.68 -4.44
CA VAL A 135 7.07 -2.35 -3.80
C VAL A 135 8.25 -2.27 -4.77
N TYR A 136 8.16 -2.93 -5.93
CA TYR A 136 9.13 -2.78 -7.03
C TYR A 136 8.82 -1.59 -7.94
N LEU A 137 7.66 -0.94 -7.76
CA LEU A 137 7.17 0.19 -8.56
C LEU A 137 7.09 -0.14 -10.06
N THR A 138 6.57 -1.31 -10.39
CA THR A 138 6.42 -1.75 -11.79
C THR A 138 5.17 -2.63 -11.97
N PRO A 139 4.39 -2.42 -13.06
CA PRO A 139 3.29 -3.32 -13.42
C PRO A 139 3.76 -4.55 -14.22
N LYS A 140 5.07 -4.70 -14.43
CA LYS A 140 5.66 -5.80 -15.19
C LYS A 140 6.31 -6.79 -14.25
N VAL A 141 6.39 -8.05 -14.69
CA VAL A 141 7.14 -9.09 -13.98
C VAL A 141 8.59 -8.65 -13.74
N ALA A 142 9.00 -8.62 -12.49
CA ALA A 142 10.33 -8.20 -12.06
C ALA A 142 10.77 -8.95 -10.79
N ASN A 143 12.07 -9.00 -10.56
CA ASN A 143 12.68 -9.61 -9.37
C ASN A 143 13.25 -8.57 -8.40
N CYS A 144 13.27 -7.30 -8.78
CA CYS A 144 13.79 -6.19 -7.99
C CYS A 144 13.30 -4.86 -8.57
N GLY A 145 13.43 -3.79 -7.80
CA GLY A 145 13.08 -2.44 -8.20
C GLY A 145 12.59 -1.58 -7.04
N GLY A 146 12.22 -0.36 -7.31
CA GLY A 146 11.57 0.55 -6.37
C GLY A 146 12.19 0.58 -4.98
N PHE A 147 11.45 0.14 -3.98
CA PHE A 147 11.87 0.08 -2.58
C PHE A 147 12.83 -1.09 -2.27
N TYR A 148 12.91 -2.07 -3.15
CA TYR A 148 13.78 -3.24 -3.04
C TYR A 148 14.70 -3.34 -4.27
N PRO A 149 15.72 -2.47 -4.41
CA PRO A 149 16.57 -2.41 -5.59
C PRO A 149 17.40 -3.67 -5.81
N HIS A 150 17.58 -4.49 -4.77
CA HIS A 150 18.27 -5.78 -4.82
C HIS A 150 17.32 -6.99 -4.71
N GLY A 151 15.99 -6.73 -4.79
CA GLY A 151 14.98 -7.75 -4.60
C GLY A 151 14.76 -8.13 -3.13
N VAL A 152 13.88 -9.12 -2.92
CA VAL A 152 13.59 -9.70 -1.61
C VAL A 152 14.13 -11.13 -1.53
N ASN A 153 14.34 -11.64 -0.32
CA ASN A 153 14.74 -13.02 -0.08
C ASN A 153 13.53 -13.97 -0.08
N GLY A 154 13.76 -15.24 -0.38
CA GLY A 154 12.76 -16.29 -0.30
C GLY A 154 12.34 -16.83 -1.66
N GLN A 155 11.38 -17.75 -1.65
CA GLN A 155 10.89 -18.40 -2.87
C GLN A 155 9.98 -17.50 -3.70
N LEU A 156 9.19 -16.64 -3.04
CA LEU A 156 8.29 -15.67 -3.67
C LEU A 156 9.01 -14.33 -3.78
N HIS A 157 9.78 -14.13 -4.85
CA HIS A 157 10.57 -12.91 -5.08
C HIS A 157 10.31 -12.27 -6.43
N THR A 158 9.44 -12.88 -7.25
CA THR A 158 9.07 -12.36 -8.57
C THR A 158 7.66 -11.77 -8.49
N SER A 159 7.50 -10.56 -9.00
CA SER A 159 6.19 -9.91 -9.12
C SER A 159 5.31 -10.54 -10.21
N ALA A 160 4.03 -10.23 -10.21
CA ALA A 160 3.05 -10.79 -11.15
C ALA A 160 2.99 -10.01 -12.48
#